data_f958a53941c0337b176a9c8242076aee
#
_entry.id   f958a53941c0337b176a9c8242076aee
#
_cell.length_a   1.000
_cell.length_b   1.000
_cell.length_c   1.000
_cell.angle_alpha   90.00
_cell.angle_beta   90.00
_cell.angle_gamma   90.00
#
_symmetry.space_group_name_H-M   'P 1'
#
loop_
_entity.id
_entity.type
_entity.pdbx_description
1 polymer ?
#
loop_
_entity_poly.entity_id
_entity_poly.type
_entity_poly.pdbx_seq_one_letter_code
_entity_poly.pdbx_strand_id
1 'polypeptide(L)'
;EFKSPTALSLAILAGFLPQFVLGLFAGVYVDRWNRKKTMFYSDLFIAFCTLCLFIVITKGYKDLSFFYLLTACRSIGSTFHAPALQASIPLLIPKHHLVRVSGLYHSIQSFSEVIAPVVGASLVVWLPIQYILLIDVIGAVAACLTLLCVQIPSLQKTKVLPDFKKELTECWHTLRRTMGILPLFVCFTLVTFVLMPVFTLFPFMTLLHFNGNILQ
;
A
#
# COMPACT_ATOMS: atom_id res chain seq x y z
N GLU A 1 -3.58 3.96 -25.35
CA GLU A 1 -2.29 3.29 -25.13
C GLU A 1 -2.33 2.24 -23.99
N PHE A 2 -3.21 2.37 -23.00
CA PHE A 2 -3.40 1.36 -21.94
C PHE A 2 -4.15 0.08 -22.35
N LYS A 3 -4.50 -0.07 -23.62
CA LYS A 3 -5.18 -1.28 -24.13
C LYS A 3 -4.24 -2.49 -24.34
N SER A 4 -2.95 -2.32 -24.07
CA SER A 4 -1.98 -3.42 -24.18
C SER A 4 -1.87 -4.18 -22.85
N PRO A 5 -1.96 -5.53 -22.86
CA PRO A 5 -1.73 -6.34 -21.67
C PRO A 5 -0.36 -6.11 -21.03
N THR A 6 0.66 -5.82 -21.85
CA THR A 6 2.02 -5.53 -21.40
C THR A 6 2.10 -4.22 -20.61
N ALA A 7 1.37 -3.16 -21.03
CA ALA A 7 1.33 -1.89 -20.33
C ALA A 7 0.70 -2.04 -18.93
N LEU A 8 -0.38 -2.83 -18.82
CA LEU A 8 -1.01 -3.14 -17.55
C LEU A 8 -0.07 -3.94 -16.63
N SER A 9 0.58 -4.97 -17.17
CA SER A 9 1.54 -5.79 -16.39
C SER A 9 2.71 -4.97 -15.87
N LEU A 10 3.25 -4.05 -16.68
CA LEU A 10 4.31 -3.14 -16.26
C LEU A 10 3.85 -2.15 -15.19
N ALA A 11 2.62 -1.64 -15.27
CA ALA A 11 2.04 -0.77 -14.24
C ALA A 11 1.91 -1.51 -12.91
N ILE A 12 1.43 -2.74 -12.93
CA ILE A 12 1.31 -3.61 -11.75
C ILE A 12 2.71 -3.89 -11.17
N LEU A 13 3.66 -4.26 -12.02
CA LEU A 13 5.05 -4.52 -11.60
C LEU A 13 5.67 -3.28 -10.96
N ALA A 14 5.50 -2.10 -11.55
CA ALA A 14 5.99 -0.83 -11.00
C ALA A 14 5.38 -0.53 -9.63
N GLY A 15 4.12 -0.89 -9.40
CA GLY A 15 3.46 -0.74 -8.10
C GLY A 15 3.95 -1.73 -7.04
N PHE A 16 4.16 -2.98 -7.38
CA PHE A 16 4.47 -4.04 -6.41
C PHE A 16 5.97 -4.28 -6.20
N LEU A 17 6.81 -4.08 -7.22
CA LEU A 17 8.24 -4.38 -7.12
C LEU A 17 8.96 -3.61 -6.01
N PRO A 18 8.77 -2.27 -5.85
CA PRO A 18 9.38 -1.55 -4.76
C PRO A 18 8.89 -2.04 -3.38
N GLN A 19 7.61 -2.35 -3.27
CA GLN A 19 7.02 -2.88 -2.04
C GLN A 19 7.59 -4.24 -1.66
N PHE A 20 7.79 -5.11 -2.62
CA PHE A 20 8.40 -6.42 -2.42
C PHE A 20 9.86 -6.29 -1.95
N VAL A 21 10.65 -5.48 -2.65
CA VAL A 21 12.09 -5.31 -2.34
C VAL A 21 12.28 -4.58 -1.01
N LEU A 22 11.53 -3.51 -0.76
CA LEU A 22 11.72 -2.67 0.42
C LEU A 22 10.91 -3.13 1.63
N GLY A 23 9.91 -3.99 1.46
CA GLY A 23 9.01 -4.42 2.54
C GLY A 23 9.73 -5.06 3.71
N LEU A 24 10.73 -5.89 3.44
CA LEU A 24 11.56 -6.51 4.48
C LEU A 24 12.35 -5.46 5.28
N PHE A 25 12.88 -4.45 4.59
CA PHE A 25 13.62 -3.37 5.23
C PHE A 25 12.67 -2.45 5.99
N ALA A 26 11.52 -2.13 5.41
CA ALA A 26 10.53 -1.24 6.02
C ALA A 26 10.08 -1.75 7.40
N GLY A 27 9.83 -3.05 7.56
CA GLY A 27 9.48 -3.64 8.85
C GLY A 27 10.53 -3.35 9.92
N VAL A 28 11.78 -3.66 9.64
CA VAL A 28 12.90 -3.48 10.58
C VAL A 28 13.12 -2.00 10.96
N TYR A 29 13.04 -1.09 9.97
CA TYR A 29 13.27 0.33 10.23
C TYR A 29 12.10 1.01 10.91
N VAL A 30 10.86 0.69 10.54
CA VAL A 30 9.64 1.29 11.10
C VAL A 30 9.48 0.99 12.58
N ASP A 31 9.89 -0.18 13.05
CA ASP A 31 9.84 -0.54 14.48
C ASP A 31 10.70 0.38 15.34
N ARG A 32 11.75 0.97 14.77
CA ARG A 32 12.70 1.85 15.45
C ARG A 32 12.46 3.33 15.22
N TRP A 33 11.74 3.67 14.16
CA TRP A 33 11.46 5.05 13.81
C TRP A 33 10.26 5.61 14.57
N ASN A 34 10.14 6.93 14.58
CA ASN A 34 8.94 7.55 15.08
C ASN A 34 7.79 7.31 14.11
N ARG A 35 6.87 6.41 14.47
CA ARG A 35 5.78 5.93 13.63
C ARG A 35 4.93 7.07 13.07
N LYS A 36 4.61 8.08 13.90
CA LYS A 36 3.88 9.28 13.46
C LYS A 36 4.62 10.04 12.36
N LYS A 37 5.92 10.26 12.54
CA LYS A 37 6.74 10.94 11.53
C LYS A 37 6.86 10.11 10.25
N THR A 38 7.04 8.81 10.38
CA THR A 38 7.11 7.91 9.22
C THR A 38 5.83 7.97 8.39
N MET A 39 4.66 7.85 9.03
CA MET A 39 3.37 7.98 8.34
C MET A 39 3.22 9.33 7.65
N PHE A 40 3.52 10.41 8.39
CA PHE A 40 3.42 11.78 7.86
C PHE A 40 4.30 12.02 6.63
N TYR A 41 5.57 11.62 6.69
CA TYR A 41 6.48 11.78 5.55
C TYR A 41 6.13 10.85 4.38
N SER A 42 5.62 9.65 4.67
CA SER A 42 5.12 8.75 3.63
C SER A 42 3.92 9.33 2.88
N ASP A 43 2.93 9.87 3.60
CA ASP A 43 1.77 10.50 2.98
C ASP A 43 2.16 11.74 2.17
N LEU A 44 3.05 12.58 2.72
CA LEU A 44 3.57 13.75 2.01
C LEU A 44 4.31 13.35 0.73
N PHE A 45 5.12 12.31 0.78
CA PHE A 45 5.85 11.79 -0.38
C PHE A 45 4.90 11.22 -1.44
N ILE A 46 3.89 10.46 -1.03
CA ILE A 46 2.85 9.94 -1.94
C ILE A 46 2.09 11.10 -2.60
N ALA A 47 1.67 12.10 -1.82
CA ALA A 47 0.99 13.28 -2.34
C ALA A 47 1.86 14.07 -3.34
N PHE A 48 3.14 14.22 -3.04
CA PHE A 48 4.09 14.87 -3.94
C PHE A 48 4.23 14.11 -5.27
N CYS A 49 4.39 12.78 -5.23
CA CYS A 49 4.44 11.95 -6.44
C CYS A 49 3.14 12.06 -7.27
N THR A 50 1.99 12.07 -6.59
CA THR A 50 0.69 12.25 -7.26
C THR A 50 0.57 13.63 -7.90
N LEU A 51 1.04 14.67 -7.23
CA LEU A 51 1.05 16.02 -7.78
C LEU A 51 1.98 16.13 -9.00
N CYS A 52 3.14 15.48 -8.97
CA CYS A 52 4.02 15.39 -10.14
C CYS A 52 3.32 14.69 -11.31
N LEU A 53 2.59 13.59 -11.04
CA LEU A 53 1.83 12.88 -12.05
C LEU A 53 0.71 13.75 -12.63
N PHE A 54 0.01 14.51 -11.79
CA PHE A 54 -0.99 15.49 -12.22
C PHE A 54 -0.40 16.53 -13.18
N ILE A 55 0.77 17.10 -12.85
CA ILE A 55 1.46 18.09 -13.70
C ILE A 55 1.89 17.49 -15.04
N VAL A 56 2.43 16.27 -15.02
CA VAL A 56 2.85 15.56 -16.25
C VAL A 56 1.67 15.34 -17.18
N ILE A 57 0.55 14.88 -16.65
CA ILE A 57 -0.66 14.61 -17.45
C ILE A 57 -1.28 15.90 -17.96
N THR A 58 -1.36 16.97 -17.15
CA THR A 58 -1.93 18.26 -17.57
C THR A 58 -1.11 18.96 -18.66
N LYS A 59 0.22 18.76 -18.66
CA LYS A 59 1.10 19.26 -19.72
C LYS A 59 1.04 18.44 -21.01
N GLY A 60 0.22 17.38 -21.04
CA GLY A 60 0.00 16.56 -22.24
C GLY A 60 1.12 15.56 -22.54
N TYR A 61 2.05 15.35 -21.61
CA TYR A 61 3.03 14.27 -21.76
C TYR A 61 2.31 12.92 -21.68
N LYS A 62 2.43 12.14 -22.75
CA LYS A 62 1.79 10.80 -22.88
C LYS A 62 2.77 9.65 -22.70
N ASP A 63 3.97 9.93 -22.23
CA ASP A 63 4.98 8.90 -22.03
C ASP A 63 4.63 8.04 -20.79
N LEU A 64 4.39 6.77 -21.03
CA LEU A 64 4.08 5.77 -20.01
C LEU A 64 5.21 5.58 -19.00
N SER A 65 6.46 5.88 -19.39
CA SER A 65 7.63 5.74 -18.52
C SER A 65 7.52 6.61 -17.28
N PHE A 66 7.03 7.85 -17.40
CA PHE A 66 6.79 8.73 -16.26
C PHE A 66 5.71 8.19 -15.32
N PHE A 67 4.66 7.60 -15.90
CA PHE A 67 3.60 6.97 -15.11
C PHE A 67 4.14 5.80 -14.29
N TYR A 68 4.91 4.91 -14.89
CA TYR A 68 5.50 3.77 -14.18
C TYR A 68 6.48 4.22 -13.10
N LEU A 69 7.34 5.19 -13.41
CA LEU A 69 8.29 5.74 -12.44
C LEU A 69 7.59 6.34 -11.23
N LEU A 70 6.59 7.20 -11.45
CA LEU A 70 5.87 7.85 -10.36
C LEU A 70 5.02 6.86 -9.56
N THR A 71 4.45 5.84 -10.20
CA THR A 71 3.76 4.74 -9.51
C THR A 71 4.72 3.95 -8.63
N ALA A 72 5.92 3.65 -9.13
CA ALA A 72 6.95 2.99 -8.33
C ALA A 72 7.39 3.86 -7.13
N CYS A 73 7.57 5.16 -7.33
CA CYS A 73 7.89 6.09 -6.23
C CYS A 73 6.77 6.13 -5.18
N ARG A 74 5.51 6.21 -5.59
CA ARG A 74 4.36 6.15 -4.66
C ARG A 74 4.36 4.84 -3.85
N SER A 75 4.66 3.72 -4.49
CA SER A 75 4.76 2.42 -3.84
C SER A 75 5.82 2.38 -2.74
N ILE A 76 6.93 3.10 -2.90
CA ILE A 76 7.93 3.26 -1.84
C ILE A 76 7.31 3.91 -0.60
N GLY A 77 6.57 5.00 -0.76
CA GLY A 77 5.86 5.66 0.34
C GLY A 77 4.91 4.70 1.07
N SER A 78 4.08 3.98 0.32
CA SER A 78 3.12 3.01 0.87
C SER A 78 3.79 1.88 1.64
N THR A 79 4.99 1.46 1.21
CA THR A 79 5.77 0.40 1.87
C THR A 79 6.14 0.74 3.32
N PHE A 80 6.39 2.01 3.62
CA PHE A 80 6.69 2.45 4.99
C PHE A 80 5.43 2.87 5.76
N HIS A 81 4.42 3.39 5.09
CA HIS A 81 3.18 3.84 5.73
C HIS A 81 2.41 2.69 6.39
N ALA A 82 2.16 1.61 5.66
CA ALA A 82 1.33 0.49 6.13
C ALA A 82 1.86 -0.17 7.41
N PRO A 83 3.13 -0.58 7.53
CA PRO A 83 3.64 -1.15 8.77
C PRO A 83 3.70 -0.12 9.91
N ALA A 84 3.94 1.18 9.62
CA ALA A 84 3.93 2.22 10.63
C ALA A 84 2.54 2.40 11.25
N LEU A 85 1.49 2.35 10.43
CA LEU A 85 0.10 2.41 10.89
C LEU A 85 -0.24 1.19 11.76
N GLN A 86 0.01 -0.02 11.26
CA GLN A 86 -0.27 -1.26 12.00
C GLN A 86 0.47 -1.32 13.34
N ALA A 87 1.74 -0.91 13.35
CA ALA A 87 2.52 -0.85 14.56
C ALA A 87 2.04 0.23 15.56
N SER A 88 1.34 1.27 15.09
CA SER A 88 0.81 2.34 15.94
C SER A 88 -0.46 1.93 16.70
N ILE A 89 -1.28 1.04 16.15
CA ILE A 89 -2.54 0.60 16.75
C ILE A 89 -2.36 0.09 18.19
N PRO A 90 -1.44 -0.84 18.49
CA PRO A 90 -1.29 -1.34 19.85
C PRO A 90 -0.73 -0.33 20.85
N LEU A 91 -0.18 0.81 20.39
CA LEU A 91 0.29 1.89 21.27
C LEU A 91 -0.82 2.84 21.71
N LEU A 92 -1.88 2.93 20.92
CA LEU A 92 -2.99 3.85 21.13
C LEU A 92 -4.12 3.23 21.95
N ILE A 93 -4.16 1.89 22.05
CA ILE A 93 -5.32 1.16 22.52
C ILE A 93 -4.94 0.25 23.69
N PRO A 94 -5.73 0.22 24.79
CA PRO A 94 -5.55 -0.74 25.87
C PRO A 94 -5.63 -2.19 25.36
N LYS A 95 -4.83 -3.10 25.93
CA LYS A 95 -4.71 -4.48 25.48
C LYS A 95 -6.05 -5.23 25.33
N HIS A 96 -7.00 -4.96 26.21
CA HIS A 96 -8.32 -5.62 26.19
C HIS A 96 -9.23 -5.19 25.04
N HIS A 97 -8.94 -4.07 24.36
CA HIS A 97 -9.69 -3.61 23.18
C HIS A 97 -9.00 -3.89 21.84
N LEU A 98 -7.76 -4.42 21.86
CA LEU A 98 -6.97 -4.62 20.63
C LEU A 98 -7.69 -5.47 19.60
N VAL A 99 -8.28 -6.60 20.01
CA VAL A 99 -8.99 -7.52 19.08
C VAL A 99 -10.17 -6.82 18.43
N ARG A 100 -10.95 -6.07 19.22
CA ARG A 100 -12.12 -5.34 18.72
C ARG A 100 -11.74 -4.24 17.73
N VAL A 101 -10.71 -3.46 18.04
CA VAL A 101 -10.28 -2.36 17.16
C VAL A 101 -9.58 -2.89 15.92
N SER A 102 -8.77 -3.94 16.03
CA SER A 102 -8.20 -4.61 14.85
C SER A 102 -9.28 -5.18 13.94
N GLY A 103 -10.32 -5.79 14.52
CA GLY A 103 -11.48 -6.26 13.77
C GLY A 103 -12.20 -5.14 13.03
N LEU A 104 -12.43 -4.00 13.70
CA LEU A 104 -13.03 -2.82 13.08
C LEU A 104 -12.15 -2.25 11.95
N TYR A 105 -10.84 -2.16 12.17
CA TYR A 105 -9.88 -1.73 11.15
C TYR A 105 -9.95 -2.62 9.90
N HIS A 106 -9.90 -3.94 10.07
CA HIS A 106 -10.01 -4.88 8.95
C HIS A 106 -11.37 -4.82 8.27
N SER A 107 -12.46 -4.61 9.02
CA SER A 107 -13.80 -4.43 8.44
C SER A 107 -13.88 -3.18 7.56
N ILE A 108 -13.33 -2.06 8.01
CA ILE A 108 -13.26 -0.81 7.23
C ILE A 108 -12.39 -1.01 5.99
N GLN A 109 -11.26 -1.69 6.13
CA GLN A 109 -10.36 -1.99 5.00
C GLN A 109 -11.08 -2.85 3.95
N SER A 110 -11.71 -3.96 4.35
CA SER A 110 -12.45 -4.83 3.43
C SER A 110 -13.62 -4.11 2.76
N PHE A 111 -14.35 -3.28 3.51
CA PHE A 111 -15.40 -2.44 2.93
C PHE A 111 -14.84 -1.48 1.88
N SER A 112 -13.70 -0.84 2.17
CA SER A 112 -13.03 0.05 1.22
C SER A 112 -12.56 -0.70 -0.03
N GLU A 113 -12.03 -1.92 0.10
CA GLU A 113 -11.59 -2.75 -1.03
C GLU A 113 -12.75 -3.14 -1.97
N VAL A 114 -13.95 -3.28 -1.45
CA VAL A 114 -15.16 -3.56 -2.26
C VAL A 114 -15.70 -2.28 -2.91
N ILE A 115 -15.75 -1.18 -2.17
CA ILE A 115 -16.37 0.07 -2.65
C ILE A 115 -15.43 0.87 -3.56
N ALA A 116 -14.12 0.86 -3.29
CA ALA A 116 -13.17 1.68 -4.03
C ALA A 116 -13.15 1.41 -5.55
N PRO A 117 -13.20 0.16 -6.05
CA PRO A 117 -13.28 -0.08 -7.49
C PRO A 117 -14.55 0.47 -8.13
N VAL A 118 -15.70 0.36 -7.45
CA VAL A 118 -16.99 0.85 -7.93
C VAL A 118 -16.98 2.37 -8.02
N VAL A 119 -16.53 3.04 -6.95
CA VAL A 119 -16.39 4.50 -6.93
C VAL A 119 -15.37 4.96 -7.95
N GLY A 120 -14.21 4.28 -8.04
CA GLY A 120 -13.16 4.59 -9.00
C GLY A 120 -13.64 4.48 -10.45
N ALA A 121 -14.32 3.40 -10.80
CA ALA A 121 -14.90 3.23 -12.14
C ALA A 121 -15.94 4.33 -12.46
N SER A 122 -16.78 4.66 -11.51
CA SER A 122 -17.76 5.75 -11.67
C SER A 122 -17.08 7.10 -11.87
N LEU A 123 -16.05 7.41 -11.09
CA LEU A 123 -15.30 8.67 -11.21
C LEU A 123 -14.61 8.80 -12.58
N VAL A 124 -14.04 7.73 -13.12
CA VAL A 124 -13.38 7.73 -14.44
C VAL A 124 -14.35 8.03 -15.57
N VAL A 125 -15.64 7.66 -15.42
CA VAL A 125 -16.68 7.98 -16.41
C VAL A 125 -17.09 9.47 -16.38
N TRP A 126 -17.13 10.06 -15.17
CA TRP A 126 -17.65 11.42 -14.97
C TRP A 126 -16.57 12.50 -14.96
N LEU A 127 -15.34 12.15 -14.58
CA LEU A 127 -14.27 13.11 -14.38
C LEU A 127 -13.03 12.75 -15.21
N PRO A 128 -12.37 13.74 -15.84
CA PRO A 128 -11.05 13.57 -16.39
C PRO A 128 -10.04 13.09 -15.30
N ILE A 129 -9.10 12.26 -15.71
CA ILE A 129 -8.12 11.62 -14.80
C ILE A 129 -7.36 12.63 -13.93
N GLN A 130 -7.15 13.85 -14.41
CA GLN A 130 -6.50 14.93 -13.69
C GLN A 130 -7.23 15.27 -12.37
N TYR A 131 -8.55 15.37 -12.41
CA TYR A 131 -9.34 15.66 -11.21
C TYR A 131 -9.36 14.51 -10.21
N ILE A 132 -9.29 13.27 -10.71
CA ILE A 132 -9.18 12.08 -9.83
C ILE A 132 -7.87 12.13 -9.06
N LEU A 133 -6.76 12.52 -9.71
CA LEU A 133 -5.48 12.70 -9.03
C LEU A 133 -5.50 13.82 -7.98
N LEU A 134 -6.26 14.90 -8.22
CA LEU A 134 -6.44 15.96 -7.21
C LEU A 134 -7.22 15.47 -5.99
N ILE A 135 -8.21 14.60 -6.17
CA ILE A 135 -8.94 13.97 -5.04
C ILE A 135 -7.97 13.17 -4.15
N ASP A 136 -7.04 12.44 -4.76
CA ASP A 136 -6.00 11.70 -4.02
C ASP A 136 -5.10 12.64 -3.20
N VAL A 137 -4.67 13.76 -3.80
CA VAL A 137 -3.88 14.79 -3.09
C VAL A 137 -4.66 15.41 -1.92
N ILE A 138 -5.94 15.74 -2.13
CA ILE A 138 -6.81 16.28 -1.07
C ILE A 138 -6.97 15.25 0.06
N GLY A 139 -7.16 13.98 -0.28
CA GLY A 139 -7.21 12.87 0.68
C GLY A 139 -5.93 12.75 1.51
N ALA A 140 -4.77 12.83 0.86
CA ALA A 140 -3.48 12.80 1.55
C ALA A 140 -3.26 14.01 2.47
N VAL A 141 -3.69 15.21 2.06
CA VAL A 141 -3.65 16.41 2.93
C VAL A 141 -4.56 16.22 4.14
N ALA A 142 -5.78 15.70 3.96
CA ALA A 142 -6.69 15.41 5.06
C ALA A 142 -6.11 14.35 6.01
N ALA A 143 -5.45 13.31 5.49
CA ALA A 143 -4.75 12.31 6.29
C ALA A 143 -3.60 12.93 7.10
N CYS A 144 -2.80 13.78 6.50
CA CYS A 144 -1.73 14.50 7.20
C CYS A 144 -2.29 15.40 8.33
N LEU A 145 -3.38 16.12 8.07
CA LEU A 145 -4.01 16.99 9.09
C LEU A 145 -4.57 16.18 10.25
N THR A 146 -5.27 15.08 9.99
CA THR A 146 -5.79 14.19 11.04
C THR A 146 -4.65 13.57 11.84
N LEU A 147 -3.57 13.17 11.18
CA LEU A 147 -2.38 12.61 11.85
C LEU A 147 -1.71 13.63 12.78
N LEU A 148 -1.70 14.93 12.43
CA LEU A 148 -1.17 15.98 13.30
C LEU A 148 -1.96 16.09 14.61
N CYS A 149 -3.29 15.89 14.57
CA CYS A 149 -4.16 15.95 15.74
C CYS A 149 -3.98 14.73 16.68
N VAL A 150 -3.49 13.60 16.19
CA VAL A 150 -3.33 12.38 16.99
C VAL A 150 -1.97 12.38 17.70
N GLN A 151 -1.95 12.13 19.00
CA GLN A 151 -0.72 11.95 19.77
C GLN A 151 -0.35 10.47 19.83
N ILE A 152 0.62 10.05 19.02
CA ILE A 152 1.15 8.69 19.04
C ILE A 152 2.36 8.67 19.98
N PRO A 153 2.36 7.86 21.06
CA PRO A 153 3.52 7.74 21.94
C PRO A 153 4.74 7.26 21.16
N SER A 154 5.83 7.99 21.26
CA SER A 154 7.09 7.52 20.69
C SER A 154 7.73 6.51 21.64
N LEU A 155 7.97 5.30 21.16
CA LEU A 155 8.80 4.36 21.89
C LEU A 155 10.21 4.94 22.03
N GLN A 156 10.82 4.74 23.21
CA GLN A 156 12.20 5.19 23.45
C GLN A 156 13.09 4.57 22.37
N LYS A 157 13.84 5.42 21.69
CA LYS A 157 14.77 5.00 20.64
C LYS A 157 15.82 4.08 21.24
N THR A 158 15.83 2.84 20.88
CA THR A 158 16.99 1.98 21.11
C THR A 158 18.14 2.56 20.27
N LYS A 159 19.20 3.04 20.93
CA LYS A 159 20.36 3.68 20.28
C LYS A 159 21.23 2.70 19.45
N VAL A 160 20.86 1.43 19.42
CA VAL A 160 21.60 0.41 18.69
C VAL A 160 21.21 0.47 17.21
N LEU A 161 22.20 0.62 16.34
CA LEU A 161 21.99 0.53 14.89
C LEU A 161 21.41 -0.86 14.54
N PRO A 162 20.41 -0.92 13.65
CA PRO A 162 19.82 -2.19 13.24
C PRO A 162 20.89 -3.03 12.53
N ASP A 163 21.22 -4.17 13.09
CA ASP A 163 21.91 -5.20 12.33
C ASP A 163 20.86 -6.04 11.60
N PHE A 164 20.59 -5.62 10.37
CA PHE A 164 19.57 -6.25 9.50
C PHE A 164 19.79 -7.77 9.38
N LYS A 165 21.05 -8.21 9.27
CA LYS A 165 21.35 -9.64 9.16
C LYS A 165 20.98 -10.39 10.44
N LYS A 166 21.27 -9.81 11.59
CA LYS A 166 20.96 -10.39 12.89
C LYS A 166 19.46 -10.49 13.10
N GLU A 167 18.71 -9.41 12.83
CA GLU A 167 17.26 -9.39 12.99
C GLU A 167 16.56 -10.36 12.04
N LEU A 168 17.01 -10.45 10.78
CA LEU A 168 16.49 -11.41 9.83
C LEU A 168 16.76 -12.86 10.26
N THR A 169 17.96 -13.12 10.80
CA THR A 169 18.34 -14.43 11.29
C THR A 169 17.53 -14.82 12.52
N GLU A 170 17.31 -13.89 13.45
CA GLU A 170 16.48 -14.11 14.64
C GLU A 170 15.00 -14.37 14.24
N CYS A 171 14.48 -13.62 13.31
CA CYS A 171 13.13 -13.82 12.75
C CYS A 171 13.03 -15.22 12.12
N TRP A 172 14.00 -15.62 11.29
CA TRP A 172 14.03 -16.92 10.65
C TRP A 172 14.14 -18.06 11.65
N HIS A 173 14.97 -17.89 12.67
CA HIS A 173 15.14 -18.88 13.74
C HIS A 173 13.85 -19.04 14.56
N THR A 174 13.18 -17.94 14.88
CA THR A 174 11.90 -17.93 15.59
C THR A 174 10.81 -18.62 14.76
N LEU A 175 10.75 -18.33 13.45
CA LEU A 175 9.80 -18.94 12.52
C LEU A 175 9.97 -20.47 12.46
N ARG A 176 11.23 -20.95 12.43
CA ARG A 176 11.53 -22.40 12.43
C ARG A 176 11.29 -23.07 13.77
N ARG A 177 11.53 -22.36 14.88
CA ARG A 177 11.44 -22.92 16.23
C ARG A 177 9.98 -23.08 16.70
N THR A 178 9.08 -22.24 16.21
CA THR A 178 7.68 -22.30 16.61
C THR A 178 6.93 -23.31 15.74
N MET A 179 6.51 -24.42 16.35
CA MET A 179 5.78 -25.48 15.66
C MET A 179 4.49 -24.93 15.01
N GLY A 180 4.32 -25.22 13.73
CA GLY A 180 3.10 -24.88 12.98
C GLY A 180 3.14 -23.51 12.26
N ILE A 181 3.99 -22.56 12.65
CA ILE A 181 4.02 -21.24 11.98
C ILE A 181 4.60 -21.35 10.57
N LEU A 182 5.69 -22.07 10.38
CA LEU A 182 6.32 -22.21 9.07
C LEU A 182 5.40 -22.86 8.03
N PRO A 183 4.78 -24.03 8.27
CA PRO A 183 3.86 -24.61 7.32
C PRO A 183 2.61 -23.75 7.06
N LEU A 184 2.10 -23.07 8.09
CA LEU A 184 1.00 -22.10 7.92
C LEU A 184 1.42 -20.94 6.99
N PHE A 185 2.60 -20.38 7.19
CA PHE A 185 3.13 -19.30 6.37
C PHE A 185 3.34 -19.75 4.91
N VAL A 186 3.91 -20.93 4.70
CA VAL A 186 4.10 -21.50 3.34
C VAL A 186 2.75 -21.75 2.68
N CYS A 187 1.79 -22.35 3.38
CA CYS A 187 0.44 -22.58 2.85
C CYS A 187 -0.23 -21.26 2.46
N PHE A 188 -0.19 -20.23 3.33
CA PHE A 188 -0.76 -18.92 3.04
C PHE A 188 -0.08 -18.26 1.82
N THR A 189 1.25 -18.35 1.73
CA THR A 189 2.01 -17.80 0.59
C THR A 189 1.62 -18.50 -0.71
N LEU A 190 1.51 -19.83 -0.73
CA LEU A 190 1.10 -20.58 -1.91
C LEU A 190 -0.33 -20.24 -2.34
N VAL A 191 -1.26 -20.17 -1.41
CA VAL A 191 -2.65 -19.78 -1.70
C VAL A 191 -2.70 -18.37 -2.29
N THR A 192 -1.99 -17.42 -1.68
CA THR A 192 -1.94 -16.03 -2.17
C THR A 192 -1.29 -15.96 -3.55
N PHE A 193 -0.21 -16.72 -3.78
CA PHE A 193 0.49 -16.76 -5.07
C PHE A 193 -0.41 -17.29 -6.21
N VAL A 194 -1.29 -18.25 -5.93
CA VAL A 194 -2.25 -18.78 -6.91
C VAL A 194 -3.42 -17.82 -7.12
N LEU A 195 -3.96 -17.22 -6.05
CA LEU A 195 -5.17 -16.40 -6.13
C LEU A 195 -4.93 -15.01 -6.68
N MET A 196 -3.79 -14.37 -6.36
CA MET A 196 -3.51 -12.98 -6.78
C MET A 196 -3.53 -12.77 -8.29
N PRO A 197 -2.92 -13.62 -9.14
CA PRO A 197 -3.05 -13.50 -10.59
C PRO A 197 -4.49 -13.61 -11.08
N VAL A 198 -5.29 -14.49 -10.47
CA VAL A 198 -6.70 -14.66 -10.83
C VAL A 198 -7.47 -13.35 -10.60
N PHE A 199 -7.36 -12.77 -9.40
CA PHE A 199 -8.03 -11.50 -9.10
C PHE A 199 -7.56 -10.34 -9.99
N THR A 200 -6.27 -10.30 -10.32
CA THR A 200 -5.69 -9.25 -11.16
C THR A 200 -6.12 -9.37 -12.63
N LEU A 201 -6.22 -10.59 -13.15
CA LEU A 201 -6.57 -10.85 -14.55
C LEU A 201 -8.08 -10.90 -14.79
N PHE A 202 -8.89 -11.13 -13.76
CA PHE A 202 -10.34 -11.29 -13.88
C PHE A 202 -11.02 -10.10 -14.57
N PRO A 203 -10.79 -8.82 -14.20
CA PRO A 203 -11.37 -7.67 -14.89
C PRO A 203 -10.96 -7.60 -16.37
N PHE A 204 -9.71 -8.01 -16.66
CA PHE A 204 -9.17 -8.00 -18.01
C PHE A 204 -9.80 -9.11 -18.88
N MET A 205 -10.01 -10.30 -18.33
CA MET A 205 -10.76 -11.37 -19.01
C MET A 205 -12.20 -10.95 -19.31
N THR A 206 -12.85 -10.27 -18.37
CA THR A 206 -14.23 -9.80 -18.57
C THR A 206 -14.33 -8.82 -19.72
N LEU A 207 -13.37 -7.89 -19.84
CA LEU A 207 -13.35 -6.90 -20.93
C LEU A 207 -13.01 -7.52 -22.29
N LEU A 208 -12.05 -8.45 -22.34
CA LEU A 208 -11.55 -8.98 -23.62
C LEU A 208 -12.35 -10.17 -24.13
N HIS A 209 -12.77 -11.07 -23.24
CA HIS A 209 -13.37 -12.35 -23.64
C HIS A 209 -14.90 -12.27 -23.66
N PHE A 210 -15.50 -11.55 -22.73
CA PHE A 210 -16.95 -11.45 -22.60
C PHE A 210 -17.53 -10.15 -23.16
N ASN A 211 -16.74 -9.31 -23.84
CA ASN A 211 -17.16 -7.99 -24.34
C ASN A 211 -17.92 -7.17 -23.29
N GLY A 212 -17.57 -7.33 -22.03
CA GLY A 212 -18.19 -6.63 -20.90
C GLY A 212 -17.90 -5.13 -20.96
N ASN A 213 -18.87 -4.32 -20.59
CA ASN A 213 -18.66 -2.91 -20.35
C ASN A 213 -18.02 -2.69 -18.97
N ILE A 214 -17.25 -1.60 -18.82
CA ILE A 214 -16.59 -1.24 -17.55
C ILE A 214 -17.56 -1.10 -16.37
N LEU A 215 -18.86 -1.00 -16.67
CA LEU A 215 -19.96 -0.86 -15.69
C LEU A 215 -20.76 -2.16 -15.44
N GLN A 216 -20.42 -3.27 -16.08
CA GLN A 216 -20.93 -4.60 -15.78
C GLN A 216 -19.95 -5.37 -14.90
#